data_8fcfccabec23b2a2bcbf3ad6d4cbff42
#
_entry.id   8fcfccabec23b2a2bcbf3ad6d4cbff42
#
_cell.length_a   1.000
_cell.length_b   1.000
_cell.length_c   1.000
_cell.angle_alpha   90.00
_cell.angle_beta   90.00
_cell.angle_gamma   90.00
#
_symmetry.space_group_name_H-M   'P 1'
#
loop_
_entity.id
_entity.type
_entity.pdbx_description
1 polymer ?
#
loop_
_entity_poly.entity_id
_entity_poly.type
_entity_poly.pdbx_seq_one_letter_code
_entity_poly.pdbx_strand_id
1 'polypeptide(L)'
;MSSCASNHITPEAIYPFDARGVAKRFRHAAIFGALDSLQAGETMRFCNDHDPIPLLHQLTARYGNAVTIQYVQREPGAIVIDFARVEFTLKSPARLA
;
A
#
# COMPACT_ATOMS: atom_id res chain seq x y z
N MET A 1 3.33 -14.66 14.05
CA MET A 1 2.68 -14.75 12.80
C MET A 1 2.49 -13.41 12.15
N SER A 2 2.86 -13.33 10.94
CA SER A 2 2.78 -12.09 10.21
C SER A 2 1.34 -11.76 9.83
N SER A 3 0.96 -10.51 9.93
CA SER A 3 -0.35 -10.07 9.47
C SER A 3 -0.52 -10.30 7.97
N CYS A 4 0.58 -10.43 7.23
CA CYS A 4 0.50 -10.69 5.80
C CYS A 4 -0.01 -12.08 5.48
N ALA A 5 0.09 -12.99 6.42
CA ALA A 5 -0.40 -14.36 6.22
C ALA A 5 -1.91 -14.45 6.35
N SER A 6 -2.54 -13.41 6.81
CA SER A 6 -3.97 -13.40 7.00
C SER A 6 -4.70 -13.18 5.68
N ASN A 7 -5.70 -14.01 5.40
CA ASN A 7 -6.58 -13.80 4.27
C ASN A 7 -7.84 -13.07 4.68
N HIS A 8 -7.83 -12.55 5.85
CA HIS A 8 -8.97 -11.95 6.46
C HIS A 8 -9.17 -10.53 5.97
N ILE A 9 -10.37 -10.21 5.58
CA ILE A 9 -10.72 -8.85 5.26
C ILE A 9 -11.34 -8.26 6.51
N THR A 10 -10.67 -7.26 7.07
CA THR A 10 -11.15 -6.65 8.29
C THR A 10 -12.28 -5.69 8.00
N PRO A 11 -13.03 -5.29 9.05
CA PRO A 11 -14.08 -4.30 8.85
C PRO A 11 -13.55 -2.97 8.32
N GLU A 12 -12.26 -2.69 8.54
CA GLU A 12 -11.64 -1.47 8.04
C GLU A 12 -11.20 -1.62 6.59
N ALA A 13 -11.50 -2.75 5.96
CA ALA A 13 -11.10 -3.00 4.58
C ALA A 13 -9.59 -2.92 4.39
N ILE A 14 -8.88 -3.72 5.15
CA ILE A 14 -7.43 -3.85 5.02
C ILE A 14 -7.14 -5.11 4.21
N TYR A 15 -6.46 -4.93 3.09
CA TYR A 15 -6.18 -6.03 2.15
C TYR A 15 -4.71 -6.37 2.22
N PRO A 16 -4.36 -7.61 2.58
CA PRO A 16 -2.95 -8.00 2.63
C PRO A 16 -2.37 -8.16 1.23
N PHE A 17 -1.13 -7.75 1.08
CA PHE A 17 -0.38 -7.92 -0.16
C PHE A 17 1.04 -8.35 0.21
N ASP A 18 1.36 -9.61 -0.07
CA ASP A 18 2.68 -10.15 0.26
C ASP A 18 3.57 -10.09 -0.97
N ALA A 19 4.43 -9.08 -1.02
CA ALA A 19 5.30 -8.87 -2.17
C ALA A 19 6.33 -9.99 -2.32
N ARG A 20 6.59 -10.72 -1.25
CA ARG A 20 7.56 -11.82 -1.31
C ARG A 20 7.09 -12.94 -2.21
N GLY A 21 5.77 -13.06 -2.38
CA GLY A 21 5.21 -14.08 -3.24
C GLY A 21 5.06 -13.67 -4.70
N VAL A 22 5.46 -12.45 -5.04
CA VAL A 22 5.32 -11.93 -6.39
C VAL A 22 6.70 -11.86 -7.03
N ALA A 23 6.81 -12.38 -8.25
CA ALA A 23 8.08 -12.31 -8.98
C ALA A 23 8.55 -10.87 -9.08
N LYS A 24 9.85 -10.67 -8.91
CA LYS A 24 10.42 -9.32 -8.86
C LYS A 24 10.02 -8.49 -10.07
N ARG A 25 10.05 -9.10 -11.24
CA ARG A 25 9.78 -8.37 -12.48
C ARG A 25 8.34 -7.88 -12.57
N PHE A 26 7.43 -8.48 -11.83
CA PHE A 26 6.02 -8.09 -11.85
C PHE A 26 5.63 -7.29 -10.63
N ARG A 27 6.55 -7.15 -9.68
CA ARG A 27 6.19 -6.67 -8.35
C ARG A 27 5.68 -5.24 -8.36
N HIS A 28 6.39 -4.36 -9.06
CA HIS A 28 5.96 -2.96 -9.13
C HIS A 28 4.61 -2.83 -9.82
N ALA A 29 4.43 -3.51 -10.95
CA ALA A 29 3.16 -3.44 -11.65
C ALA A 29 2.02 -3.95 -10.79
N ALA A 30 2.24 -5.04 -10.05
CA ALA A 30 1.21 -5.60 -9.18
C ALA A 30 0.88 -4.65 -8.04
N ILE A 31 1.89 -4.04 -7.44
CA ILE A 31 1.68 -3.11 -6.34
C ILE A 31 0.88 -1.90 -6.80
N PHE A 32 1.30 -1.28 -7.90
CA PHE A 32 0.62 -0.08 -8.37
C PHE A 32 -0.77 -0.39 -8.91
N GLY A 33 -0.94 -1.54 -9.56
CA GLY A 33 -2.26 -1.96 -9.99
C GLY A 33 -3.21 -2.14 -8.84
N ALA A 34 -2.73 -2.76 -7.75
CA ALA A 34 -3.55 -2.95 -6.57
C ALA A 34 -3.87 -1.61 -5.91
N LEU A 35 -2.87 -0.72 -5.81
CA LEU A 35 -3.10 0.59 -5.20
C LEU A 35 -4.07 1.42 -6.02
N ASP A 36 -3.97 1.35 -7.34
CA ASP A 36 -4.92 2.05 -8.21
C ASP A 36 -6.34 1.55 -8.03
N SER A 37 -6.49 0.31 -7.59
CA SER A 37 -7.79 -0.31 -7.40
C SER A 37 -8.40 -0.01 -6.04
N LEU A 38 -7.60 0.50 -5.10
CA LEU A 38 -8.12 0.84 -3.79
C LEU A 38 -9.06 2.02 -3.87
N GLN A 39 -10.12 1.92 -3.09
CA GLN A 39 -11.05 3.04 -2.92
C GLN A 39 -10.69 3.82 -1.67
N ALA A 40 -11.21 5.04 -1.58
CA ALA A 40 -10.97 5.86 -0.41
C ALA A 40 -11.42 5.11 0.84
N GLY A 41 -10.58 5.13 1.86
CA GLY A 41 -10.83 4.44 3.11
C GLY A 41 -10.29 3.03 3.17
N GLU A 42 -9.78 2.51 2.05
CA GLU A 42 -9.21 1.17 2.02
C GLU A 42 -7.70 1.23 2.19
N THR A 43 -7.14 0.15 2.69
CA THR A 43 -5.73 0.06 3.00
C THR A 43 -5.14 -1.22 2.40
N MET A 44 -3.98 -1.11 1.79
CA MET A 44 -3.18 -2.28 1.44
C MET A 44 -2.14 -2.49 2.53
N ARG A 45 -2.16 -3.67 3.15
CA ARG A 45 -1.12 -4.04 4.11
C ARG A 45 -0.02 -4.77 3.37
N PHE A 46 1.02 -4.03 3.04
CA PHE A 46 2.12 -4.49 2.21
C PHE A 46 3.18 -5.17 3.06
N CYS A 47 3.61 -6.35 2.63
CA CYS A 47 4.65 -7.09 3.32
C CYS A 47 5.82 -7.33 2.40
N ASN A 48 7.02 -7.20 2.95
CA ASN A 48 8.25 -7.43 2.20
C ASN A 48 9.31 -7.94 3.16
N ASP A 49 10.42 -8.42 2.61
CA ASP A 49 11.53 -8.91 3.43
C ASP A 49 12.61 -7.86 3.63
N HIS A 50 12.51 -6.73 2.95
CA HIS A 50 13.43 -5.62 3.14
C HIS A 50 12.68 -4.31 2.94
N ASP A 51 13.28 -3.23 3.42
CA ASP A 51 12.65 -1.91 3.38
C ASP A 51 12.62 -1.41 1.93
N PRO A 52 11.44 -1.16 1.37
CA PRO A 52 11.33 -0.83 -0.05
C PRO A 52 11.44 0.68 -0.29
N ILE A 53 12.59 1.25 0.03
CA ILE A 53 12.77 2.70 -0.04
C ILE A 53 12.50 3.25 -1.46
N PRO A 54 13.05 2.65 -2.54
CA PRO A 54 12.75 3.18 -3.87
C PRO A 54 11.26 3.12 -4.20
N LEU A 55 10.57 2.07 -3.74
CA LEU A 55 9.14 1.96 -3.97
C LEU A 55 8.39 3.09 -3.28
N LEU A 56 8.79 3.43 -2.06
CA LEU A 56 8.12 4.50 -1.31
C LEU A 56 8.28 5.84 -2.02
N HIS A 57 9.45 6.09 -2.61
CA HIS A 57 9.66 7.31 -3.38
C HIS A 57 8.75 7.35 -4.59
N GLN A 58 8.60 6.22 -5.28
CA GLN A 58 7.72 6.15 -6.45
C GLN A 58 6.27 6.32 -6.05
N LEU A 59 5.89 5.76 -4.91
CA LEU A 59 4.54 5.91 -4.39
C LEU A 59 4.22 7.37 -4.11
N THR A 60 5.14 8.05 -3.45
CA THR A 60 4.94 9.45 -3.12
C THR A 60 4.86 10.29 -4.38
N ALA A 61 5.69 9.98 -5.38
CA ALA A 61 5.66 10.73 -6.63
C ALA A 61 4.36 10.50 -7.38
N ARG A 62 3.81 9.29 -7.31
CA ARG A 62 2.63 8.93 -8.09
C ARG A 62 1.34 9.37 -7.42
N TYR A 63 1.23 9.18 -6.11
CA TYR A 63 -0.02 9.41 -5.41
C TYR A 63 -0.01 10.66 -4.53
N GLY A 64 1.17 11.15 -4.18
CA GLY A 64 1.27 12.29 -3.30
C GLY A 64 0.56 12.01 -1.99
N ASN A 65 -0.34 12.91 -1.61
CA ASN A 65 -1.07 12.79 -0.35
C ASN A 65 -2.27 11.89 -0.44
N ALA A 66 -2.56 11.31 -1.61
CA ALA A 66 -3.72 10.45 -1.77
C ALA A 66 -3.49 9.07 -1.14
N VAL A 67 -2.24 8.71 -0.88
CA VAL A 67 -1.90 7.46 -0.20
C VAL A 67 -0.98 7.79 0.95
N THR A 68 -1.35 7.36 2.15
CA THR A 68 -0.49 7.53 3.32
C THR A 68 0.36 6.28 3.50
N ILE A 69 1.54 6.45 4.08
CA ILE A 69 2.49 5.38 4.31
C ILE A 69 2.73 5.30 5.80
N GLN A 70 2.45 4.14 6.38
CA GLN A 70 2.65 3.95 7.81
C GLN A 70 3.27 2.58 8.05
N TYR A 71 4.44 2.55 8.67
CA TYR A 71 5.08 1.30 9.05
C TYR A 71 4.32 0.67 10.20
N VAL A 72 3.94 -0.58 10.02
CA VAL A 72 3.36 -1.39 11.07
C VAL A 72 4.44 -2.19 11.76
N GLN A 73 5.41 -2.68 10.98
CA GLN A 73 6.54 -3.42 11.49
C GLN A 73 7.74 -3.12 10.60
N ARG A 74 8.89 -2.85 11.22
CA ARG A 74 10.07 -2.46 10.46
C ARG A 74 11.30 -3.14 11.07
N GLU A 75 11.44 -4.42 10.76
CA GLU A 75 12.54 -5.23 11.25
C GLU A 75 13.18 -5.96 10.09
N PRO A 76 14.48 -6.28 10.17
CA PRO A 76 15.13 -7.03 9.10
C PRO A 76 14.36 -8.31 8.80
N GLY A 77 14.05 -8.53 7.54
CA GLY A 77 13.32 -9.70 7.11
C GLY A 77 11.82 -9.62 7.34
N ALA A 78 11.33 -8.58 8.01
CA ALA A 78 9.91 -8.49 8.34
C ALA A 78 9.46 -7.03 8.27
N ILE A 79 9.10 -6.61 7.08
CA ILE A 79 8.62 -5.25 6.83
C ILE A 79 7.12 -5.31 6.53
N VAL A 80 6.35 -4.56 7.30
CA VAL A 80 4.91 -4.43 7.06
C VAL A 80 4.57 -2.96 7.03
N ILE A 81 3.98 -2.52 5.93
CA ILE A 81 3.64 -1.12 5.73
C ILE A 81 2.19 -1.03 5.29
N ASP A 82 1.45 -0.14 5.91
CA ASP A 82 0.08 0.15 5.48
C ASP A 82 0.08 1.32 4.51
N PHE A 83 -0.40 1.06 3.30
CA PHE A 83 -0.65 2.09 2.31
C PHE A 83 -2.14 2.34 2.30
N ALA A 84 -2.55 3.46 2.87
CA ALA A 84 -3.97 3.78 3.02
C ALA A 84 -4.38 4.82 1.99
N ARG A 85 -5.46 4.51 1.26
CA ARG A 85 -6.03 5.44 0.31
C ARG A 85 -6.91 6.41 1.06
N VAL A 86 -6.51 7.69 1.10
CA VAL A 86 -7.28 8.68 1.83
C VAL A 86 -8.27 9.35 0.91
N GLU A 87 -9.36 9.77 1.50
CA GLU A 87 -10.40 10.46 0.77
C GLU A 87 -10.09 11.95 0.77
N PHE A 88 -9.98 12.54 -0.44
CA PHE A 88 -9.87 13.98 -0.60
C PHE A 88 -11.16 14.51 -1.12
N THR A 89 -11.68 15.41 -0.43
CA THR A 89 -12.88 16.04 -0.92
C THR A 89 -12.55 17.16 -1.86
N LEU A 90 -12.15 17.01 -1.85
CA LEU A 90 -11.87 17.61 -2.56
C LEU A 90 -11.55 18.39 -3.07
N LYS A 91 -11.39 18.57 -3.01
CA LYS A 91 -10.86 19.05 -3.42
C LYS A 91 -10.61 19.07 -4.39
N SER A 92 -10.82 18.75 -4.47
CA SER A 92 -10.71 18.63 -5.33
C SER A 92 -10.99 18.99 -6.12
N PRO A 93 -11.09 19.38 -6.12
CA PRO A 93 -11.36 19.57 -6.95
C PRO A 93 -11.35 19.87 -7.69
N ALA A 94 -11.28 19.90 -7.47
CA ALA A 94 -11.20 20.01 -8.13
C ALA A 94 -11.00 19.82 -8.89
N ARG A 95 -11.03 19.54 -8.92
CA ARG A 95 -10.87 19.24 -9.66
C ARG A 95 -11.42 19.43 -10.37
N LEU A 96 -11.66 19.68 -10.18
CA LEU A 96 -12.00 19.80 -10.68
C LEU A 96 -12.01 20.12 -11.28
N ALA A 97 -11.90 20.22 -11.19
CA ALA A 97 -11.76 20.36 -11.79
C ALA A 97 -11.73 20.47 -12.18
#